data_f89215faeecc49e070c9dcafa8ae2cff
#
_entry.id   f89215faeecc49e070c9dcafa8ae2cff
#
_cell.length_a   1.000
_cell.length_b   1.000
_cell.length_c   1.000
_cell.angle_alpha   90.00
_cell.angle_beta   90.00
_cell.angle_gamma   90.00
#
_symmetry.space_group_name_H-M   'P 1'
#
loop_
_entity.id
_entity.type
_entity.pdbx_description
1 polymer ?
#
loop_
_entity_poly.entity_id
_entity_poly.type
_entity_poly.pdbx_seq_one_letter_code
_entity_poly.pdbx_strand_id
1 'polypeptide(L)'
;MVSAKDIIVKPITAQAANALVKRVHYSGKVVNNSTLHFGAYLNDKLEGVMSFGGSIDKRKILPLVDGTQWNGMLELNRMAFSDRLPRNSESRCMAVAFRLIKKHYPHIEWVLSFSDGCQCGDGTIYRASGFILTGIKVNKTMLMTPHGEVVADKTFNNSADKKYKGLQKKDCTPLKGYQLRYIYFLNESAKARL
;
A
#
# COMPACT_ATOMS: atom_id res chain seq x y z
N MET A 1 9.85 -4.14 28.11
CA MET A 1 10.23 -4.23 26.67
C MET A 1 9.00 -3.86 25.86
N VAL A 2 9.10 -2.86 24.98
CA VAL A 2 7.96 -2.42 24.14
C VAL A 2 7.64 -3.48 23.10
N SER A 3 6.37 -3.80 22.91
CA SER A 3 5.90 -4.82 21.97
C SER A 3 4.91 -4.26 20.97
N ALA A 4 4.67 -4.97 19.86
CA ALA A 4 3.66 -4.57 18.90
C ALA A 4 2.23 -4.55 19.50
N LYS A 5 1.99 -5.22 20.63
CA LYS A 5 0.71 -5.21 21.36
C LYS A 5 0.42 -3.86 22.02
N ASP A 6 1.44 -3.08 22.31
CA ASP A 6 1.31 -1.77 22.97
C ASP A 6 0.89 -0.66 21.96
N ILE A 7 0.84 -1.00 20.66
CA ILE A 7 0.44 -0.06 19.62
C ILE A 7 -1.08 0.09 19.61
N ILE A 8 -1.53 1.33 19.70
CA ILE A 8 -2.94 1.71 19.54
C ILE A 8 -3.19 2.08 18.08
N VAL A 9 -4.15 1.39 17.46
CA VAL A 9 -4.57 1.68 16.08
C VAL A 9 -5.94 2.35 16.09
N LYS A 10 -6.03 3.54 15.49
CA LYS A 10 -7.28 4.30 15.40
C LYS A 10 -7.38 5.07 14.07
N PRO A 11 -8.61 5.44 13.63
CA PRO A 11 -8.79 6.31 12.48
C PRO A 11 -8.10 7.67 12.70
N ILE A 12 -7.54 8.22 11.61
CA ILE A 12 -6.89 9.53 11.60
C ILE A 12 -7.29 10.33 10.38
N THR A 13 -7.02 11.64 10.39
CA THR A 13 -7.26 12.51 9.24
C THR A 13 -6.28 12.23 8.10
N ALA A 14 -6.69 12.52 6.86
CA ALA A 14 -5.81 12.45 5.70
C ALA A 14 -4.58 13.36 5.85
N GLN A 15 -4.72 14.52 6.50
CA GLN A 15 -3.63 15.44 6.76
C GLN A 15 -2.54 14.78 7.63
N ALA A 16 -2.92 14.16 8.75
CA ALA A 16 -1.99 13.48 9.64
C ALA A 16 -1.32 12.28 8.95
N ALA A 17 -2.10 11.48 8.21
CA ALA A 17 -1.60 10.35 7.43
C ALA A 17 -0.57 10.79 6.39
N ASN A 18 -0.90 11.79 5.58
CA ASN A 18 -0.03 12.29 4.52
C ASN A 18 1.25 12.93 5.06
N ALA A 19 1.20 13.60 6.21
CA ALA A 19 2.39 14.14 6.84
C ALA A 19 3.38 13.03 7.23
N LEU A 20 2.89 11.92 7.80
CA LEU A 20 3.74 10.79 8.13
C LEU A 20 4.27 10.08 6.87
N VAL A 21 3.44 9.84 5.86
CA VAL A 21 3.86 9.22 4.58
C VAL A 21 5.01 9.99 3.96
N LYS A 22 4.91 11.31 3.86
CA LYS A 22 5.99 12.16 3.30
C LYS A 22 7.31 12.02 4.05
N ARG A 23 7.26 11.79 5.36
CA ARG A 23 8.44 11.70 6.22
C ARG A 23 9.07 10.31 6.23
N VAL A 24 8.26 9.25 6.19
CA VAL A 24 8.69 7.88 6.52
C VAL A 24 8.67 6.94 5.31
N HIS A 25 7.72 7.13 4.38
CA HIS A 25 7.61 6.23 3.24
C HIS A 25 8.75 6.44 2.25
N TYR A 26 9.38 5.37 1.78
CA TYR A 26 10.52 5.40 0.86
C TYR A 26 10.30 6.26 -0.40
N SER A 27 9.08 6.33 -0.92
CA SER A 27 8.76 7.16 -2.08
C SER A 27 8.49 8.62 -1.73
N GLY A 28 8.22 8.96 -0.45
CA GLY A 28 7.80 10.30 -0.02
C GLY A 28 6.51 10.83 -0.67
N LYS A 29 5.82 10.00 -1.46
CA LYS A 29 4.64 10.41 -2.25
C LYS A 29 3.35 9.90 -1.61
N VAL A 30 2.37 10.79 -1.47
CA VAL A 30 1.00 10.47 -1.03
C VAL A 30 0.17 9.98 -2.21
N VAL A 31 -0.98 9.36 -1.89
CA VAL A 31 -1.96 8.88 -2.87
C VAL A 31 -3.29 9.57 -2.63
N ASN A 32 -3.76 10.34 -3.63
CA ASN A 32 -4.91 11.23 -3.47
C ASN A 32 -6.27 10.49 -3.41
N ASN A 33 -6.34 9.25 -3.88
CA ASN A 33 -7.56 8.43 -3.83
C ASN A 33 -7.70 7.61 -2.54
N SER A 34 -6.87 7.84 -1.54
CA SER A 34 -7.03 7.25 -0.20
C SER A 34 -8.09 8.02 0.58
N THR A 35 -9.08 7.31 1.10
CA THR A 35 -10.24 7.89 1.81
C THR A 35 -10.37 7.44 3.26
N LEU A 36 -9.72 6.34 3.63
CA LEU A 36 -9.74 5.78 4.98
C LEU A 36 -8.31 5.62 5.47
N HIS A 37 -8.02 6.20 6.63
CA HIS A 37 -6.68 6.22 7.20
C HIS A 37 -6.67 5.72 8.63
N PHE A 38 -5.73 4.83 8.96
CA PHE A 38 -5.48 4.38 10.32
C PHE A 38 -4.08 4.76 10.75
N GLY A 39 -3.96 5.37 11.91
CA GLY A 39 -2.69 5.67 12.56
C GLY A 39 -2.32 4.60 13.58
N ALA A 40 -1.05 4.26 13.63
CA ALA A 40 -0.44 3.41 14.65
C ALA A 40 0.33 4.29 15.64
N TYR A 41 -0.13 4.31 16.88
CA TYR A 41 0.42 5.13 17.95
C TYR A 41 1.18 4.27 18.94
N LEU A 42 2.39 4.70 19.28
CA LEU A 42 3.19 4.15 20.36
C LEU A 42 3.58 5.28 21.30
N ASN A 43 3.28 5.13 22.61
CA ASN A 43 3.50 6.18 23.62
C ASN A 43 2.93 7.55 23.15
N ASP A 44 1.69 7.55 22.69
CA ASP A 44 0.92 8.70 22.17
C ASP A 44 1.53 9.39 20.93
N LYS A 45 2.58 8.82 20.33
CA LYS A 45 3.19 9.34 19.11
C LYS A 45 2.71 8.55 17.90
N LEU A 46 2.32 9.26 16.83
CA LEU A 46 1.98 8.67 15.55
C LEU A 46 3.26 8.21 14.84
N GLU A 47 3.47 6.89 14.79
CA GLU A 47 4.68 6.27 14.25
C GLU A 47 4.41 5.37 13.04
N GLY A 48 3.14 5.07 12.74
CA GLY A 48 2.77 4.30 11.55
C GLY A 48 1.46 4.76 10.96
N VAL A 49 1.26 4.52 9.67
CA VAL A 49 0.02 4.79 8.95
C VAL A 49 -0.28 3.72 7.92
N MET A 50 -1.57 3.42 7.79
CA MET A 50 -2.15 2.62 6.71
C MET A 50 -3.25 3.44 6.06
N SER A 51 -3.15 3.66 4.75
CA SER A 51 -4.11 4.44 3.97
C SER A 51 -4.77 3.55 2.92
N PHE A 52 -6.09 3.51 2.94
CA PHE A 52 -6.92 2.70 2.06
C PHE A 52 -7.78 3.59 1.17
N GLY A 53 -8.10 3.12 -0.02
CA GLY A 53 -8.97 3.82 -0.95
C GLY A 53 -9.35 2.98 -2.16
N GLY A 54 -9.88 3.61 -3.19
CA GLY A 54 -10.16 2.94 -4.45
C GLY A 54 -8.88 2.62 -5.22
N SER A 55 -8.90 1.55 -6.00
CA SER A 55 -7.83 1.28 -6.97
C SER A 55 -7.91 2.27 -8.14
N ILE A 56 -6.75 2.65 -8.69
CA ILE A 56 -6.67 3.57 -9.85
C ILE A 56 -7.36 2.95 -11.08
N ASP A 57 -7.17 1.65 -11.30
CA ASP A 57 -7.78 0.93 -12.43
C ASP A 57 -8.85 -0.06 -11.94
N LYS A 58 -9.84 0.48 -11.23
CA LYS A 58 -10.86 -0.30 -10.53
C LYS A 58 -11.60 -1.27 -11.45
N ARG A 59 -11.87 -0.88 -12.71
CA ARG A 59 -12.55 -1.74 -13.69
C ARG A 59 -11.79 -3.02 -14.01
N LYS A 60 -10.44 -2.98 -14.00
CA LYS A 60 -9.60 -4.18 -14.20
C LYS A 60 -9.37 -4.97 -12.93
N ILE A 61 -9.56 -4.34 -11.78
CA ILE A 61 -9.32 -4.96 -10.48
C ILE A 61 -10.55 -5.71 -9.96
N LEU A 62 -11.74 -5.14 -10.09
CA LEU A 62 -12.98 -5.75 -9.60
C LEU A 62 -13.19 -7.20 -10.09
N PRO A 63 -12.94 -7.53 -11.39
CA PRO A 63 -13.11 -8.90 -11.88
C PRO A 63 -12.14 -9.94 -11.31
N LEU A 64 -11.16 -9.53 -10.49
CA LEU A 64 -10.28 -10.48 -9.80
C LEU A 64 -11.03 -11.35 -8.79
N VAL A 65 -12.13 -10.82 -8.25
CA VAL A 65 -13.04 -11.56 -7.37
C VAL A 65 -14.43 -11.39 -7.97
N ASP A 66 -14.93 -12.44 -8.60
CA ASP A 66 -16.19 -12.38 -9.35
C ASP A 66 -17.34 -11.87 -8.49
N GLY A 67 -18.29 -11.15 -9.13
CA GLY A 67 -19.45 -10.57 -8.45
C GLY A 67 -19.14 -9.46 -7.44
N THR A 68 -17.90 -8.96 -7.35
CA THR A 68 -17.58 -7.86 -6.45
C THR A 68 -18.31 -6.57 -6.85
N GLN A 69 -19.09 -6.03 -5.93
CA GLN A 69 -19.78 -4.76 -6.14
C GLN A 69 -18.79 -3.59 -6.26
N TRP A 70 -19.20 -2.48 -6.91
CA TRP A 70 -18.32 -1.33 -7.15
C TRP A 70 -17.59 -0.82 -5.91
N ASN A 71 -18.23 -0.81 -4.75
CA ASN A 71 -17.64 -0.41 -3.47
C ASN A 71 -17.27 -1.60 -2.57
N GLY A 72 -17.23 -2.81 -3.11
CA GLY A 72 -16.95 -4.04 -2.36
C GLY A 72 -15.47 -4.30 -2.06
N MET A 73 -14.56 -3.42 -2.49
CA MET A 73 -13.13 -3.59 -2.23
C MET A 73 -12.43 -2.28 -1.89
N LEU A 74 -11.31 -2.40 -1.18
CA LEU A 74 -10.35 -1.34 -0.95
C LEU A 74 -8.95 -1.74 -1.45
N GLU A 75 -8.15 -0.77 -1.80
CA GLU A 75 -6.70 -0.93 -1.98
C GLU A 75 -5.97 -0.33 -0.79
N LEU A 76 -5.04 -1.07 -0.19
CA LEU A 76 -4.06 -0.52 0.74
C LEU A 76 -3.05 0.28 -0.08
N ASN A 77 -3.36 1.58 -0.27
CA ASN A 77 -2.62 2.46 -1.17
C ASN A 77 -1.25 2.86 -0.62
N ARG A 78 -1.15 2.99 0.71
CA ARG A 78 0.09 3.35 1.41
C ARG A 78 0.15 2.68 2.76
N MET A 79 1.33 2.19 3.08
CA MET A 79 1.70 1.72 4.41
C MET A 79 3.08 2.30 4.72
N ALA A 80 3.19 3.07 5.79
CA ALA A 80 4.42 3.71 6.21
C ALA A 80 4.56 3.59 7.73
N PHE A 81 5.61 2.93 8.17
CA PHE A 81 5.92 2.66 9.58
C PHE A 81 7.34 3.11 9.86
N SER A 82 7.55 3.80 10.98
CA SER A 82 8.88 4.22 11.40
C SER A 82 9.64 3.06 12.04
N ASP A 83 10.96 3.11 11.94
CA ASP A 83 11.87 2.12 12.56
C ASP A 83 11.84 2.14 14.10
N ARG A 84 11.10 3.09 14.70
CA ARG A 84 10.87 3.14 16.14
C ARG A 84 9.85 2.14 16.63
N LEU A 85 9.04 1.62 15.72
CA LEU A 85 8.04 0.60 16.04
C LEU A 85 8.72 -0.76 16.22
N PRO A 86 8.26 -1.56 17.19
CA PRO A 86 8.81 -2.89 17.40
C PRO A 86 8.52 -3.83 16.24
N ARG A 87 9.26 -4.92 16.18
CA ARG A 87 9.06 -5.97 15.16
C ARG A 87 7.60 -6.46 15.13
N ASN A 88 7.09 -6.78 13.95
CA ASN A 88 5.72 -7.24 13.67
C ASN A 88 4.63 -6.16 13.86
N SER A 89 5.01 -4.88 13.93
CA SER A 89 4.05 -3.79 14.07
C SER A 89 3.10 -3.68 12.89
N GLU A 90 3.59 -3.84 11.67
CA GLU A 90 2.79 -3.74 10.45
C GLU A 90 1.68 -4.80 10.42
N SER A 91 2.03 -6.07 10.59
CA SER A 91 1.06 -7.17 10.56
C SER A 91 0.05 -7.06 11.70
N ARG A 92 0.50 -6.66 12.89
CA ARG A 92 -0.38 -6.41 14.04
C ARG A 92 -1.36 -5.27 13.76
N CYS A 93 -0.88 -4.16 13.22
CA CYS A 93 -1.71 -2.99 12.90
C CYS A 93 -2.68 -3.28 11.77
N MET A 94 -2.27 -4.01 10.73
CA MET A 94 -3.17 -4.48 9.67
C MET A 94 -4.31 -5.34 10.22
N ALA A 95 -4.00 -6.29 11.10
CA ALA A 95 -5.03 -7.14 11.71
C ALA A 95 -6.06 -6.32 12.52
N VAL A 96 -5.64 -5.21 13.15
CA VAL A 96 -6.57 -4.30 13.83
C VAL A 96 -7.39 -3.50 12.83
N ALA A 97 -6.73 -2.92 11.82
CA ALA A 97 -7.40 -2.14 10.78
C ALA A 97 -8.46 -2.97 10.05
N PHE A 98 -8.16 -4.22 9.70
CA PHE A 98 -9.11 -5.12 9.04
C PHE A 98 -10.33 -5.47 9.91
N ARG A 99 -10.13 -5.66 11.21
CA ARG A 99 -11.26 -5.83 12.15
C ARG A 99 -12.15 -4.60 12.21
N LEU A 100 -11.55 -3.40 12.21
CA LEU A 100 -12.29 -2.14 12.20
C LEU A 100 -13.04 -1.95 10.86
N ILE A 101 -12.39 -2.24 9.74
CA ILE A 101 -13.03 -2.18 8.41
C ILE A 101 -14.20 -3.17 8.35
N LYS A 102 -14.00 -4.42 8.73
CA LYS A 102 -15.07 -5.44 8.75
C LYS A 102 -16.25 -5.04 9.60
N LYS A 103 -15.99 -4.42 10.76
CA LYS A 103 -17.02 -3.97 11.70
C LYS A 103 -17.83 -2.77 11.17
N HIS A 104 -17.16 -1.78 10.59
CA HIS A 104 -17.77 -0.48 10.24
C HIS A 104 -18.13 -0.35 8.76
N TYR A 105 -17.58 -1.19 7.90
CA TYR A 105 -17.77 -1.21 6.45
C TYR A 105 -18.02 -2.65 5.97
N PRO A 106 -19.12 -3.32 6.43
CA PRO A 106 -19.36 -4.75 6.17
C PRO A 106 -19.54 -5.09 4.68
N HIS A 107 -19.80 -4.09 3.83
CA HIS A 107 -19.89 -4.25 2.38
C HIS A 107 -18.52 -4.39 1.70
N ILE A 108 -17.42 -4.10 2.41
CA ILE A 108 -16.06 -4.33 1.88
C ILE A 108 -15.72 -5.81 2.09
N GLU A 109 -15.54 -6.53 1.00
CA GLU A 109 -15.31 -7.98 1.02
C GLU A 109 -13.82 -8.34 1.04
N TRP A 110 -12.97 -7.51 0.41
CA TRP A 110 -11.56 -7.80 0.28
C TRP A 110 -10.69 -6.53 0.12
N VAL A 111 -9.41 -6.70 0.39
CA VAL A 111 -8.39 -5.64 0.30
C VAL A 111 -7.31 -6.07 -0.67
N LEU A 112 -7.01 -5.20 -1.63
CA LEU A 112 -5.91 -5.34 -2.57
C LEU A 112 -4.65 -4.66 -2.01
N SER A 113 -3.48 -5.22 -2.30
CA SER A 113 -2.20 -4.52 -2.14
C SER A 113 -1.19 -4.96 -3.18
N PHE A 114 -0.21 -4.09 -3.42
CA PHE A 114 0.92 -4.38 -4.30
C PHE A 114 2.22 -4.27 -3.53
N SER A 115 3.14 -5.22 -3.78
CA SER A 115 4.52 -5.13 -3.34
C SER A 115 5.41 -4.85 -4.54
N ASP A 116 6.26 -3.83 -4.41
CA ASP A 116 7.31 -3.55 -5.38
C ASP A 116 8.54 -4.42 -5.07
N GLY A 117 8.60 -5.58 -5.70
CA GLY A 117 9.72 -6.52 -5.54
C GLY A 117 11.06 -6.00 -6.10
N CYS A 118 11.08 -4.79 -6.69
CA CYS A 118 12.32 -4.14 -7.10
C CYS A 118 12.97 -3.34 -5.94
N GLN A 119 12.18 -2.93 -4.94
CA GLN A 119 12.63 -2.03 -3.87
C GLN A 119 12.27 -2.53 -2.46
N CYS A 120 11.08 -3.10 -2.29
CA CYS A 120 10.49 -3.39 -0.98
C CYS A 120 10.45 -4.89 -0.65
N GLY A 121 11.15 -5.73 -1.44
CA GLY A 121 11.15 -7.17 -1.25
C GLY A 121 9.89 -7.87 -1.75
N ASP A 122 9.73 -9.12 -1.37
CA ASP A 122 8.79 -10.07 -1.92
C ASP A 122 7.38 -10.06 -1.28
N GLY A 123 7.04 -9.02 -0.53
CA GLY A 123 5.76 -8.92 0.18
C GLY A 123 5.64 -9.81 1.42
N THR A 124 6.75 -10.09 2.10
CA THR A 124 6.77 -10.86 3.36
C THR A 124 5.74 -10.36 4.36
N ILE A 125 5.57 -9.03 4.52
CA ILE A 125 4.60 -8.42 5.42
C ILE A 125 3.16 -8.82 5.04
N TYR A 126 2.83 -8.85 3.76
CA TYR A 126 1.50 -9.24 3.28
C TYR A 126 1.24 -10.72 3.54
N ARG A 127 2.21 -11.61 3.23
CA ARG A 127 2.07 -13.04 3.53
C ARG A 127 1.92 -13.30 5.03
N ALA A 128 2.74 -12.65 5.87
CA ALA A 128 2.65 -12.72 7.33
C ALA A 128 1.31 -12.20 7.88
N SER A 129 0.61 -11.38 7.11
CA SER A 129 -0.71 -10.81 7.47
C SER A 129 -1.89 -11.58 6.89
N GLY A 130 -1.65 -12.72 6.22
CA GLY A 130 -2.70 -13.57 5.66
C GLY A 130 -3.20 -13.18 4.27
N PHE A 131 -2.47 -12.32 3.55
CA PHE A 131 -2.77 -12.08 2.14
C PHE A 131 -2.36 -13.26 1.27
N ILE A 132 -3.09 -13.44 0.18
CA ILE A 132 -2.82 -14.43 -0.86
C ILE A 132 -2.14 -13.72 -2.03
N LEU A 133 -1.04 -14.28 -2.53
CA LEU A 133 -0.40 -13.83 -3.77
C LEU A 133 -1.27 -14.24 -4.96
N THR A 134 -1.76 -13.27 -5.72
CA THR A 134 -2.70 -13.50 -6.83
C THR A 134 -2.17 -13.05 -8.19
N GLY A 135 -0.98 -12.50 -8.24
CA GLY A 135 -0.35 -12.13 -9.50
C GLY A 135 1.09 -11.73 -9.35
N ILE A 136 1.89 -12.13 -10.33
CA ILE A 136 3.30 -11.77 -10.47
C ILE A 136 3.49 -11.18 -11.85
N LYS A 137 4.08 -9.98 -11.92
CA LYS A 137 4.37 -9.31 -13.19
C LYS A 137 5.80 -8.82 -13.19
N VAL A 138 6.53 -9.10 -14.27
CA VAL A 138 7.87 -8.53 -14.48
C VAL A 138 7.78 -7.01 -14.43
N ASN A 139 8.70 -6.39 -13.72
CA ASN A 139 8.73 -4.94 -13.60
C ASN A 139 9.01 -4.29 -14.98
N LYS A 140 8.17 -3.29 -15.31
CA LYS A 140 8.33 -2.44 -16.50
C LYS A 140 8.13 -0.95 -16.18
N THR A 141 7.87 -0.64 -14.91
CA THR A 141 7.39 0.69 -14.49
C THR A 141 8.30 1.37 -13.48
N MET A 142 9.19 0.62 -12.84
CA MET A 142 10.22 1.19 -11.97
C MET A 142 11.53 1.24 -12.73
N LEU A 143 12.11 2.43 -12.82
CA LEU A 143 13.25 2.74 -13.66
C LEU A 143 14.37 3.34 -12.81
N MET A 144 15.61 3.06 -13.17
CA MET A 144 16.80 3.72 -12.66
C MET A 144 17.19 4.85 -13.62
N THR A 145 17.32 6.06 -13.10
CA THR A 145 17.84 7.18 -13.86
C THR A 145 19.36 7.05 -14.07
N PRO A 146 19.97 7.76 -15.04
CA PRO A 146 21.42 7.81 -15.20
C PRO A 146 22.16 8.29 -13.94
N HIS A 147 21.47 9.01 -13.05
CA HIS A 147 22.02 9.52 -11.78
C HIS A 147 21.81 8.57 -10.60
N GLY A 148 21.32 7.34 -10.83
CA GLY A 148 21.12 6.33 -9.78
C GLY A 148 19.84 6.49 -8.95
N GLU A 149 18.92 7.38 -9.35
CA GLU A 149 17.63 7.54 -8.66
C GLU A 149 16.58 6.57 -9.21
N VAL A 150 15.75 6.04 -8.32
CA VAL A 150 14.63 5.18 -8.70
C VAL A 150 13.38 6.02 -8.92
N VAL A 151 12.77 5.90 -10.08
CA VAL A 151 11.56 6.63 -10.48
C VAL A 151 10.52 5.71 -11.10
N ALA A 152 9.25 6.02 -10.90
CA ALA A 152 8.18 5.38 -11.64
C ALA A 152 8.03 6.00 -13.03
N ASP A 153 7.72 5.22 -14.06
CA ASP A 153 7.54 5.71 -15.43
C ASP A 153 6.45 6.78 -15.56
N LYS A 154 5.42 6.73 -14.72
CA LYS A 154 4.38 7.77 -14.63
C LYS A 154 4.93 9.16 -14.26
N THR A 155 6.10 9.22 -13.66
CA THR A 155 6.76 10.50 -13.31
C THR A 155 7.09 11.32 -14.55
N PHE A 156 7.45 10.68 -15.67
CA PHE A 156 7.76 11.35 -16.94
C PHE A 156 6.54 11.93 -17.64
N ASN A 157 5.35 11.38 -17.34
CA ASN A 157 4.08 11.88 -17.88
C ASN A 157 3.48 13.02 -17.04
N ASN A 158 4.08 13.34 -15.91
CA ASN A 158 3.61 14.38 -15.01
C ASN A 158 4.43 15.66 -15.19
N SER A 159 3.93 16.59 -16.00
CA SER A 159 4.54 17.89 -16.27
C SER A 159 4.80 18.76 -15.03
N ALA A 160 4.14 18.46 -13.90
CA ALA A 160 4.34 19.17 -12.65
C ALA A 160 5.62 18.76 -11.89
N ASP A 161 6.24 17.63 -12.23
CA ASP A 161 7.45 17.16 -11.55
C ASP A 161 8.71 17.76 -12.19
N LYS A 162 9.02 19.00 -11.80
CA LYS A 162 10.15 19.77 -12.35
C LYS A 162 11.52 19.12 -12.12
N LYS A 163 11.63 18.20 -11.14
CA LYS A 163 12.89 17.54 -10.78
C LYS A 163 13.51 16.76 -11.93
N TYR A 164 12.68 16.20 -12.81
CA TYR A 164 13.13 15.38 -13.94
C TYR A 164 12.97 16.07 -15.29
N LYS A 165 12.92 17.42 -15.30
CA LYS A 165 12.82 18.22 -16.52
C LYS A 165 14.02 17.93 -17.44
N GLY A 166 13.72 17.48 -18.65
CA GLY A 166 14.74 17.13 -19.65
C GLY A 166 15.18 15.66 -19.66
N LEU A 167 14.87 14.87 -18.63
CA LEU A 167 15.10 13.43 -18.62
C LEU A 167 13.94 12.71 -19.31
N GLN A 168 14.26 11.79 -20.23
CA GLN A 168 13.27 10.98 -20.93
C GLN A 168 13.29 9.54 -20.41
N LYS A 169 12.15 8.84 -20.52
CA LYS A 169 12.05 7.44 -20.13
C LYS A 169 13.08 6.54 -20.82
N LYS A 170 13.40 6.83 -22.09
CA LYS A 170 14.40 6.07 -22.87
C LYS A 170 15.82 6.15 -22.31
N ASP A 171 16.12 7.19 -21.51
CA ASP A 171 17.43 7.41 -20.89
C ASP A 171 17.57 6.61 -19.57
N CYS A 172 16.51 5.94 -19.13
CA CYS A 172 16.45 5.20 -17.88
C CYS A 172 16.45 3.70 -18.14
N THR A 173 17.01 2.93 -17.20
CA THR A 173 17.06 1.48 -17.27
C THR A 173 15.98 0.85 -16.36
N PRO A 174 15.14 -0.09 -16.85
CA PRO A 174 14.20 -0.80 -15.98
C PRO A 174 14.92 -1.55 -14.86
N LEU A 175 14.43 -1.39 -13.62
CA LEU A 175 14.92 -2.21 -12.49
C LEU A 175 14.56 -3.67 -12.71
N LYS A 176 15.47 -4.58 -12.38
CA LYS A 176 15.19 -6.02 -12.33
C LYS A 176 14.28 -6.32 -11.15
N GLY A 177 13.28 -7.18 -11.35
CA GLY A 177 12.38 -7.60 -10.29
C GLY A 177 10.94 -7.76 -10.78
N TYR A 178 10.04 -7.90 -9.82
CA TYR A 178 8.63 -8.19 -10.06
C TYR A 178 7.73 -7.26 -9.27
N GLN A 179 6.57 -6.97 -9.82
CA GLN A 179 5.44 -6.38 -9.12
C GLN A 179 4.53 -7.52 -8.67
N LEU A 180 4.25 -7.60 -7.40
CA LEU A 180 3.49 -8.67 -6.77
C LEU A 180 2.14 -8.15 -6.33
N ARG A 181 1.06 -8.86 -6.66
CA ARG A 181 -0.30 -8.51 -6.30
C ARG A 181 -0.82 -9.44 -5.22
N TYR A 182 -1.31 -8.85 -4.14
CA TYR A 182 -1.82 -9.55 -2.97
C TYR A 182 -3.28 -9.20 -2.69
N ILE A 183 -4.08 -10.18 -2.28
CA ILE A 183 -5.47 -9.99 -1.84
C ILE A 183 -5.63 -10.56 -0.43
N TYR A 184 -6.28 -9.79 0.43
CA TYR A 184 -6.76 -10.23 1.74
C TYR A 184 -8.28 -10.25 1.75
N PHE A 185 -8.90 -11.34 2.19
CA PHE A 185 -10.34 -11.48 2.28
C PHE A 185 -10.84 -11.11 3.66
N LEU A 186 -11.66 -10.05 3.72
CA LEU A 186 -12.40 -9.64 4.91
C LEU A 186 -13.63 -10.55 5.09
N ASN A 187 -14.19 -11.01 3.96
CA ASN A 187 -15.28 -11.98 3.92
C ASN A 187 -14.78 -13.28 3.26
N GLU A 188 -14.79 -14.38 4.00
CA GLU A 188 -14.33 -15.68 3.50
C GLU A 188 -15.16 -16.19 2.31
N SER A 189 -16.45 -15.86 2.20
CA SER A 189 -17.27 -16.25 1.06
C SER A 189 -16.79 -15.62 -0.25
N ALA A 190 -16.15 -14.45 -0.19
CA ALA A 190 -15.57 -13.81 -1.37
C ALA A 190 -14.35 -14.57 -1.92
N LYS A 191 -13.64 -15.32 -1.07
CA LYS A 191 -12.46 -16.10 -1.46
C LYS A 191 -12.76 -17.19 -2.48
N ALA A 192 -13.94 -17.79 -2.40
CA ALA A 192 -14.36 -18.82 -3.37
C ALA A 192 -14.64 -18.28 -4.78
N ARG A 193 -14.65 -16.96 -4.94
CA ARG A 193 -14.89 -16.24 -6.21
C ARG A 193 -13.61 -15.69 -6.85
N LEU A 194 -12.43 -15.97 -6.26
CA LEU A 194 -11.12 -15.58 -6.79
C LEU A 194 -10.74 -16.35 -8.03
#